data_dfabecb8f969bdefcdb8978eed090f88
#
_entry.id   dfabecb8f969bdefcdb8978eed090f88
#
_cell.length_a   1.000
_cell.length_b   1.000
_cell.length_c   1.000
_cell.angle_alpha   90.00
_cell.angle_beta   90.00
_cell.angle_gamma   90.00
#
_symmetry.space_group_name_H-M   'P 1'
#
loop_
_entity.id
_entity.type
_entity.pdbx_description
1 polymer ?
#
loop_
_entity_poly.entity_id
_entity_poly.type
_entity_poly.pdbx_seq_one_letter_code
_entity_poly.pdbx_strand_id
1 'polypeptide(L)'
;MPRISEARREQRRAEIVDAALRCFVRNGYQRTSMADIIAESGLSAGAIYGYFPGKSELVRSAAARILAGRREEIAAAGATRALSPAEIARMLVDGIRREAPLAVLVQVWGEATVDEELRDLVREPLEVVHETVATNLERWALEHPDRIPAGAAARTWAHESAPVLMGLVPGFVLQRALRPGFDEEAFLRAIGTLLPAD
;
A
#
# COMPACT_ATOMS: atom_id res chain seq x y z
N MET A 1 35.31 15.56 3.67
CA MET A 1 34.03 15.45 4.39
C MET A 1 33.69 13.98 4.54
N PRO A 2 33.36 13.45 5.72
CA PRO A 2 32.98 12.06 5.88
C PRO A 2 31.68 11.80 5.10
N ARG A 3 31.71 10.81 4.22
CA ARG A 3 30.54 10.32 3.50
C ARG A 3 29.56 9.77 4.55
N ILE A 4 28.36 10.37 4.62
CA ILE A 4 27.27 9.81 5.44
C ILE A 4 27.04 8.38 4.92
N SER A 5 27.06 7.38 5.81
CA SER A 5 26.79 6.00 5.43
C SER A 5 25.39 5.89 4.82
N GLU A 6 25.20 4.98 3.87
CA GLU A 6 23.93 4.77 3.18
C GLU A 6 22.79 4.46 4.18
N ALA A 7 23.08 3.66 5.20
CA ALA A 7 22.15 3.38 6.29
C ALA A 7 21.69 4.65 7.04
N ARG A 8 22.59 5.58 7.31
CA ARG A 8 22.27 6.85 7.96
C ARG A 8 21.47 7.77 7.05
N ARG A 9 21.71 7.71 5.74
CA ARG A 9 20.93 8.45 4.75
C ARG A 9 19.50 7.93 4.69
N GLU A 10 19.33 6.61 4.66
CA GLU A 10 18.01 5.98 4.64
C GLU A 10 17.23 6.22 5.94
N GLN A 11 17.89 6.12 7.09
CA GLN A 11 17.29 6.48 8.36
C GLN A 11 16.77 7.93 8.35
N ARG A 12 17.55 8.87 7.81
CA ARG A 12 17.15 10.27 7.70
C ARG A 12 15.96 10.46 6.77
N ARG A 13 15.92 9.73 5.65
CA ARG A 13 14.75 9.72 4.77
C ARG A 13 13.50 9.25 5.49
N ALA A 14 13.59 8.16 6.25
CA ALA A 14 12.48 7.63 7.02
C ALA A 14 11.95 8.65 8.06
N GLU A 15 12.85 9.32 8.81
CA GLU A 15 12.48 10.35 9.79
C GLU A 15 11.70 11.53 9.15
N ILE A 16 12.11 11.96 7.95
CA ILE A 16 11.42 13.04 7.22
C ILE A 16 10.05 12.57 6.73
N VAL A 17 9.95 11.36 6.20
CA VAL A 17 8.67 10.78 5.77
C VAL A 17 7.70 10.66 6.94
N ASP A 18 8.17 10.22 8.12
CA ASP A 18 7.34 10.11 9.32
C ASP A 18 6.85 11.48 9.80
N ALA A 19 7.68 12.53 9.74
CA ALA A 19 7.25 13.89 10.03
C ALA A 19 6.18 14.38 9.05
N ALA A 20 6.35 14.11 7.76
CA ALA A 20 5.36 14.43 6.72
C ALA A 20 4.03 13.72 6.97
N LEU A 21 4.05 12.42 7.29
CA LEU A 21 2.84 11.65 7.60
C LEU A 21 2.10 12.21 8.82
N ARG A 22 2.81 12.63 9.89
CA ARG A 22 2.18 13.31 11.04
C ARG A 22 1.49 14.61 10.63
N CYS A 23 2.13 15.41 9.77
CA CYS A 23 1.51 16.63 9.24
C CYS A 23 0.28 16.33 8.40
N PHE A 24 0.35 15.33 7.51
CA PHE A 24 -0.78 14.92 6.66
C PHE A 24 -1.97 14.42 7.49
N VAL A 25 -1.71 13.65 8.55
CA VAL A 25 -2.76 13.19 9.47
C VAL A 25 -3.44 14.37 10.16
N ARG A 26 -2.67 15.34 10.63
CA ARG A 26 -3.18 16.48 11.39
C ARG A 26 -3.90 17.53 10.52
N ASN A 27 -3.31 17.86 9.38
CA ASN A 27 -3.76 18.99 8.55
C ASN A 27 -4.47 18.55 7.25
N GLY A 28 -4.31 17.28 6.86
CA GLY A 28 -4.65 16.77 5.53
C GLY A 28 -3.53 17.03 4.52
N TYR A 29 -3.51 16.22 3.45
CA TYR A 29 -2.48 16.29 2.40
C TYR A 29 -2.42 17.66 1.73
N GLN A 30 -3.57 18.18 1.27
CA GLN A 30 -3.63 19.45 0.52
C GLN A 30 -3.14 20.65 1.34
N ARG A 31 -3.58 20.76 2.59
CA ARG A 31 -3.27 21.90 3.45
C ARG A 31 -1.88 21.85 4.11
N THR A 32 -1.19 20.72 4.03
CA THR A 32 0.17 20.58 4.53
C THR A 32 1.15 21.20 3.54
N SER A 33 1.98 22.11 4.02
CA SER A 33 3.09 22.73 3.28
C SER A 33 4.43 22.07 3.62
N MET A 34 5.44 22.30 2.78
CA MET A 34 6.82 21.92 3.10
C MET A 34 7.34 22.64 4.35
N ALA A 35 6.87 23.87 4.62
CA ALA A 35 7.24 24.60 5.84
C ALA A 35 6.73 23.89 7.11
N ASP A 36 5.51 23.33 7.08
CA ASP A 36 4.97 22.54 8.19
C ASP A 36 5.82 21.31 8.47
N ILE A 37 6.24 20.63 7.40
CA ILE A 37 7.07 19.42 7.50
C ILE A 37 8.48 19.76 8.04
N ILE A 38 9.06 20.86 7.60
CA ILE A 38 10.34 21.38 8.11
C ILE A 38 10.23 21.64 9.62
N ALA A 39 9.19 22.34 10.05
CA ALA A 39 8.94 22.63 11.45
C ALA A 39 8.74 21.35 12.29
N GLU A 40 7.93 20.40 11.77
CA GLU A 40 7.64 19.14 12.44
C GLU A 40 8.88 18.23 12.59
N SER A 41 9.75 18.22 11.57
CA SER A 41 10.95 17.37 11.56
C SER A 41 12.09 17.89 12.44
N GLY A 42 12.09 19.18 12.76
CA GLY A 42 13.20 19.84 13.44
C GLY A 42 14.47 19.99 12.61
N LEU A 43 14.41 19.73 11.31
CA LEU A 43 15.54 19.83 10.39
C LEU A 43 15.54 21.18 9.65
N SER A 44 16.70 21.58 9.14
CA SER A 44 16.79 22.75 8.30
C SER A 44 16.12 22.52 6.93
N ALA A 45 15.60 23.59 6.32
CA ALA A 45 15.02 23.54 4.97
C ALA A 45 16.00 22.92 3.95
N GLY A 46 17.26 23.35 3.96
CA GLY A 46 18.30 22.80 3.06
C GLY A 46 18.53 21.29 3.26
N ALA A 47 18.43 20.80 4.50
CA ALA A 47 18.53 19.38 4.76
C ALA A 47 17.35 18.61 4.15
N ILE A 48 16.11 19.10 4.32
CA ILE A 48 14.92 18.40 3.77
C ILE A 48 14.90 18.45 2.25
N TYR A 49 15.11 19.62 1.63
CA TYR A 49 15.12 19.73 0.17
C TYR A 49 16.26 18.94 -0.50
N GLY A 50 17.34 18.63 0.23
CA GLY A 50 18.38 17.71 -0.22
C GLY A 50 17.95 16.24 -0.33
N TYR A 51 16.85 15.85 0.34
CA TYR A 51 16.27 14.50 0.27
C TYR A 51 14.98 14.45 -0.55
N PHE A 52 14.15 15.46 -0.44
CA PHE A 52 12.81 15.52 -1.03
C PHE A 52 12.55 16.88 -1.65
N PRO A 53 12.45 16.97 -2.98
CA PRO A 53 12.21 18.25 -3.67
C PRO A 53 10.82 18.82 -3.40
N GLY A 54 9.86 17.98 -2.99
CA GLY A 54 8.50 18.40 -2.73
C GLY A 54 7.66 17.37 -2.00
N LYS A 55 6.42 17.75 -1.77
CA LYS A 55 5.42 16.99 -1.02
C LYS A 55 5.04 15.67 -1.72
N SER A 56 4.96 15.67 -3.04
CA SER A 56 4.66 14.48 -3.86
C SER A 56 5.68 13.36 -3.63
N GLU A 57 6.97 13.70 -3.59
CA GLU A 57 8.05 12.75 -3.34
C GLU A 57 8.00 12.12 -1.92
N LEU A 58 7.51 12.87 -0.94
CA LEU A 58 7.28 12.34 0.42
C LEU A 58 6.14 11.31 0.40
N VAL A 59 5.05 11.59 -0.30
CA VAL A 59 3.95 10.64 -0.50
C VAL A 59 4.44 9.39 -1.24
N ARG A 60 5.20 9.55 -2.32
CA ARG A 60 5.80 8.44 -3.06
C ARG A 60 6.63 7.54 -2.14
N SER A 61 7.52 8.15 -1.34
CA SER A 61 8.37 7.39 -0.42
C SER A 61 7.57 6.67 0.66
N ALA A 62 6.52 7.29 1.18
CA ALA A 62 5.61 6.66 2.14
C ALA A 62 4.86 5.47 1.51
N ALA A 63 4.29 5.66 0.32
CA ALA A 63 3.59 4.62 -0.43
C ALA A 63 4.52 3.46 -0.77
N ALA A 64 5.72 3.75 -1.30
CA ALA A 64 6.71 2.73 -1.64
C ALA A 64 7.09 1.89 -0.41
N ARG A 65 7.29 2.50 0.77
CA ARG A 65 7.60 1.79 2.02
C ARG A 65 6.49 0.85 2.45
N ILE A 66 5.23 1.34 2.46
CA ILE A 66 4.07 0.54 2.86
C ILE A 66 3.86 -0.63 1.88
N LEU A 67 3.92 -0.36 0.58
CA LEU A 67 3.69 -1.37 -0.44
C LEU A 67 4.83 -2.39 -0.53
N ALA A 68 6.09 -1.97 -0.30
CA ALA A 68 7.23 -2.89 -0.20
C ALA A 68 7.04 -3.87 0.95
N GLY A 69 6.61 -3.40 2.13
CA GLY A 69 6.28 -4.26 3.26
C GLY A 69 5.19 -5.29 2.92
N ARG A 70 4.14 -4.88 2.19
CA ARG A 70 3.07 -5.81 1.73
C ARG A 70 3.61 -6.86 0.79
N ARG A 71 4.40 -6.44 -0.20
CA ARG A 71 5.04 -7.36 -1.14
C ARG A 71 5.92 -8.40 -0.41
N GLU A 72 6.76 -7.95 0.51
CA GLU A 72 7.66 -8.84 1.27
C GLU A 72 6.87 -9.82 2.15
N GLU A 73 5.81 -9.37 2.80
CA GLU A 73 4.95 -10.22 3.63
C GLU A 73 4.25 -11.30 2.79
N ILE A 74 3.64 -10.93 1.64
CA ILE A 74 3.00 -11.88 0.72
C ILE A 74 4.04 -12.84 0.14
N ALA A 75 5.20 -12.36 -0.30
CA ALA A 75 6.26 -13.19 -0.85
C ALA A 75 6.79 -14.18 0.19
N ALA A 76 7.02 -13.75 1.43
CA ALA A 76 7.49 -14.62 2.52
C ALA A 76 6.46 -15.68 2.88
N ALA A 77 5.18 -15.31 3.02
CA ALA A 77 4.11 -16.27 3.29
C ALA A 77 3.90 -17.27 2.14
N GLY A 78 4.03 -16.80 0.90
CA GLY A 78 3.93 -17.61 -0.31
C GLY A 78 5.18 -18.43 -0.65
N ALA A 79 6.29 -18.29 0.10
CA ALA A 79 7.55 -18.97 -0.23
C ALA A 79 7.46 -20.51 -0.13
N THR A 80 6.70 -21.03 0.82
CA THR A 80 6.61 -22.48 1.12
C THR A 80 5.38 -23.15 0.54
N ARG A 81 4.31 -22.41 0.27
CA ARG A 81 3.05 -22.90 -0.33
C ARG A 81 2.37 -21.80 -1.12
N ALA A 82 1.44 -22.14 -1.98
CA ALA A 82 0.57 -21.15 -2.58
C ALA A 82 -0.38 -20.54 -1.51
N LEU A 83 -0.66 -19.26 -1.65
CA LEU A 83 -1.64 -18.56 -0.79
C LEU A 83 -2.99 -18.55 -1.49
N SER A 84 -4.04 -18.89 -0.76
CA SER A 84 -5.42 -18.77 -1.26
C SER A 84 -5.82 -17.31 -1.50
N PRO A 85 -6.79 -17.04 -2.39
CA PRO A 85 -7.34 -15.71 -2.60
C PRO A 85 -7.78 -15.02 -1.30
N ALA A 86 -8.39 -15.77 -0.38
CA ALA A 86 -8.83 -15.26 0.91
C ALA A 86 -7.66 -14.82 1.81
N GLU A 87 -6.56 -15.58 1.83
CA GLU A 87 -5.37 -15.23 2.59
C GLU A 87 -4.70 -13.97 2.06
N ILE A 88 -4.50 -13.88 0.74
CA ILE A 88 -3.91 -12.70 0.10
C ILE A 88 -4.77 -11.46 0.39
N ALA A 89 -6.09 -11.55 0.20
CA ALA A 89 -7.00 -10.44 0.46
C ALA A 89 -6.96 -9.97 1.93
N ARG A 90 -6.91 -10.91 2.88
CA ARG A 90 -6.75 -10.58 4.31
C ARG A 90 -5.43 -9.90 4.59
N MET A 91 -4.33 -10.39 4.03
CA MET A 91 -3.00 -9.80 4.22
C MET A 91 -2.95 -8.36 3.68
N LEU A 92 -3.54 -8.10 2.52
CA LEU A 92 -3.61 -6.77 1.92
C LEU A 92 -4.40 -5.80 2.82
N VAL A 93 -5.61 -6.19 3.24
CA VAL A 93 -6.48 -5.33 4.04
C VAL A 93 -5.91 -5.11 5.45
N ASP A 94 -5.48 -6.18 6.12
CA ASP A 94 -4.98 -6.12 7.49
C ASP A 94 -3.65 -5.34 7.56
N GLY A 95 -2.82 -5.45 6.56
CA GLY A 95 -1.58 -4.70 6.47
C GLY A 95 -1.81 -3.19 6.33
N ILE A 96 -2.71 -2.77 5.46
CA ILE A 96 -3.07 -1.36 5.32
C ILE A 96 -3.72 -0.82 6.60
N ARG A 97 -4.57 -1.62 7.24
CA ARG A 97 -5.21 -1.26 8.51
C ARG A 97 -4.20 -0.91 9.60
N ARG A 98 -3.10 -1.66 9.67
CA ARG A 98 -2.07 -1.50 10.73
C ARG A 98 -1.07 -0.38 10.44
N GLU A 99 -0.70 -0.16 9.18
CA GLU A 99 0.48 0.63 8.84
C GLU A 99 0.19 1.98 8.20
N ALA A 100 -1.01 2.15 7.64
CA ALA A 100 -1.32 3.35 6.88
C ALA A 100 -2.28 4.29 7.62
N PRO A 101 -2.04 5.61 7.56
CA PRO A 101 -3.01 6.60 8.01
C PRO A 101 -4.16 6.68 6.99
N LEU A 102 -5.24 5.94 7.22
CA LEU A 102 -6.33 5.72 6.25
C LEU A 102 -6.95 7.01 5.72
N ALA A 103 -7.08 8.04 6.57
CA ALA A 103 -7.60 9.35 6.15
C ALA A 103 -6.67 10.04 5.11
N VAL A 104 -5.37 9.81 5.19
CA VAL A 104 -4.39 10.34 4.22
C VAL A 104 -4.48 9.57 2.91
N LEU A 105 -4.67 8.25 2.96
CA LEU A 105 -4.82 7.42 1.76
C LEU A 105 -5.97 7.89 0.88
N VAL A 106 -7.15 8.14 1.47
CA VAL A 106 -8.33 8.63 0.72
C VAL A 106 -8.02 9.95 0.01
N GLN A 107 -7.34 10.87 0.69
CA GLN A 107 -6.98 12.17 0.11
C GLN A 107 -5.95 12.02 -1.01
N VAL A 108 -4.91 11.20 -0.81
CA VAL A 108 -3.88 10.94 -1.83
C VAL A 108 -4.48 10.26 -3.05
N TRP A 109 -5.35 9.27 -2.87
CA TRP A 109 -6.03 8.62 -3.99
C TRP A 109 -6.96 9.57 -4.76
N GLY A 110 -7.71 10.42 -4.02
CA GLY A 110 -8.53 11.46 -4.64
C GLY A 110 -7.69 12.41 -5.48
N GLU A 111 -6.57 12.89 -4.95
CA GLU A 111 -5.66 13.78 -5.66
C GLU A 111 -5.02 13.11 -6.90
N ALA A 112 -4.57 11.88 -6.77
CA ALA A 112 -3.98 11.11 -7.87
C ALA A 112 -4.94 10.86 -9.05
N THR A 113 -6.26 11.05 -8.88
CA THR A 113 -7.21 10.99 -10.01
C THR A 113 -7.13 12.20 -10.93
N VAL A 114 -6.63 13.34 -10.43
CA VAL A 114 -6.55 14.62 -11.17
C VAL A 114 -5.12 15.10 -11.38
N ASP A 115 -4.18 14.70 -10.53
CA ASP A 115 -2.76 15.03 -10.61
C ASP A 115 -1.99 13.87 -11.26
N GLU A 116 -1.49 14.09 -12.49
CA GLU A 116 -0.78 13.07 -13.25
C GLU A 116 0.58 12.72 -12.63
N GLU A 117 1.29 13.71 -12.08
CA GLU A 117 2.59 13.47 -11.43
C GLU A 117 2.41 12.58 -10.21
N LEU A 118 1.43 12.88 -9.35
CA LEU A 118 1.13 12.07 -8.17
C LEU A 118 0.63 10.67 -8.55
N ARG A 119 -0.17 10.57 -9.62
CA ARG A 119 -0.65 9.28 -10.15
C ARG A 119 0.50 8.38 -10.55
N ASP A 120 1.44 8.90 -11.33
CA ASP A 120 2.60 8.14 -11.79
C ASP A 120 3.51 7.70 -10.65
N LEU A 121 3.68 8.54 -9.62
CA LEU A 121 4.48 8.24 -8.44
C LEU A 121 3.93 7.08 -7.59
N VAL A 122 2.61 6.88 -7.58
CA VAL A 122 1.99 5.78 -6.81
C VAL A 122 1.72 4.54 -7.65
N ARG A 123 1.68 4.66 -8.98
CA ARG A 123 1.40 3.57 -9.90
C ARG A 123 2.47 2.49 -9.86
N GLU A 124 3.74 2.85 -9.99
CA GLU A 124 4.85 1.88 -10.03
C GLU A 124 4.87 0.93 -8.83
N PRO A 125 4.82 1.42 -7.55
CA PRO A 125 4.73 0.54 -6.41
C PRO A 125 3.48 -0.35 -6.39
N LEU A 126 2.34 0.13 -6.90
CA LEU A 126 1.11 -0.66 -6.99
C LEU A 126 1.22 -1.79 -8.02
N GLU A 127 1.86 -1.54 -9.16
CA GLU A 127 2.11 -2.57 -10.18
C GLU A 127 2.99 -3.70 -9.63
N VAL A 128 4.01 -3.39 -8.82
CA VAL A 128 4.84 -4.40 -8.18
C VAL A 128 4.04 -5.29 -7.23
N VAL A 129 3.12 -4.71 -6.44
CA VAL A 129 2.22 -5.49 -5.58
C VAL A 129 1.26 -6.33 -6.43
N HIS A 130 0.71 -5.77 -7.50
CA HIS A 130 -0.17 -6.48 -8.43
C HIS A 130 0.51 -7.74 -8.98
N GLU A 131 1.73 -7.63 -9.49
CA GLU A 131 2.49 -8.78 -9.99
C GLU A 131 2.76 -9.83 -8.89
N THR A 132 3.06 -9.39 -7.67
CA THR A 132 3.25 -10.31 -6.53
C THR A 132 1.97 -11.06 -6.21
N VAL A 133 0.83 -10.39 -6.20
CA VAL A 133 -0.50 -10.99 -5.99
C VAL A 133 -0.82 -11.97 -7.12
N ALA A 134 -0.68 -11.54 -8.39
CA ALA A 134 -0.96 -12.37 -9.55
C ALA A 134 -0.11 -13.64 -9.57
N THR A 135 1.18 -13.54 -9.27
CA THR A 135 2.09 -14.70 -9.20
C THR A 135 1.65 -15.70 -8.13
N ASN A 136 1.22 -15.25 -6.96
CA ASN A 136 0.72 -16.15 -5.91
C ASN A 136 -0.61 -16.79 -6.29
N LEU A 137 -1.53 -16.03 -6.90
CA LEU A 137 -2.80 -16.54 -7.41
C LEU A 137 -2.60 -17.58 -8.53
N GLU A 138 -1.65 -17.37 -9.44
CA GLU A 138 -1.32 -18.35 -10.50
C GLU A 138 -0.86 -19.67 -9.89
N ARG A 139 0.03 -19.63 -8.91
CA ARG A 139 0.48 -20.83 -8.20
C ARG A 139 -0.69 -21.55 -7.53
N TRP A 140 -1.54 -20.81 -6.81
CA TRP A 140 -2.71 -21.41 -6.17
C TRP A 140 -3.68 -22.02 -7.18
N ALA A 141 -3.93 -21.36 -8.31
CA ALA A 141 -4.79 -21.86 -9.38
C ALA A 141 -4.25 -23.16 -10.02
N LEU A 142 -2.93 -23.30 -10.13
CA LEU A 142 -2.28 -24.52 -10.63
C LEU A 142 -2.43 -25.68 -9.64
N GLU A 143 -2.44 -25.41 -8.34
CA GLU A 143 -2.66 -26.40 -7.28
C GLU A 143 -4.15 -26.76 -7.10
N HIS A 144 -5.07 -25.85 -7.52
CA HIS A 144 -6.52 -25.97 -7.33
C HIS A 144 -7.29 -25.72 -8.65
N PRO A 145 -7.07 -26.54 -9.70
CA PRO A 145 -7.67 -26.27 -11.02
C PRO A 145 -9.20 -26.40 -11.02
N ASP A 146 -9.78 -27.08 -10.04
CA ASP A 146 -11.22 -27.23 -9.83
C ASP A 146 -11.87 -25.99 -9.16
N ARG A 147 -11.06 -25.08 -8.64
CA ARG A 147 -11.50 -23.85 -7.96
C ARG A 147 -11.49 -22.61 -8.85
N ILE A 148 -11.02 -22.74 -10.08
CA ILE A 148 -11.08 -21.67 -11.11
C ILE A 148 -12.10 -22.05 -12.19
N PRO A 149 -12.58 -21.07 -13.01
CA PRO A 149 -13.53 -21.39 -14.07
C PRO A 149 -13.01 -22.44 -15.02
N ALA A 150 -13.87 -23.40 -15.39
CA ALA A 150 -13.50 -24.50 -16.27
C ALA A 150 -12.95 -23.98 -17.61
N GLY A 151 -11.77 -24.47 -18.01
CA GLY A 151 -11.07 -24.06 -19.21
C GLY A 151 -10.29 -22.76 -19.11
N ALA A 152 -10.31 -22.07 -17.98
CA ALA A 152 -9.47 -20.89 -17.77
C ALA A 152 -8.01 -21.30 -17.60
N ALA A 153 -7.10 -20.57 -18.25
CA ALA A 153 -5.68 -20.68 -17.97
C ALA A 153 -5.37 -20.01 -16.62
N ALA A 154 -4.65 -20.71 -15.74
CA ALA A 154 -4.32 -20.25 -14.38
C ALA A 154 -3.72 -18.83 -14.38
N ARG A 155 -2.78 -18.56 -15.28
CA ARG A 155 -2.15 -17.23 -15.42
C ARG A 155 -3.15 -16.14 -15.79
N THR A 156 -4.01 -16.38 -16.77
CA THR A 156 -5.02 -15.40 -17.21
C THR A 156 -5.97 -15.10 -16.05
N TRP A 157 -6.52 -16.14 -15.42
CA TRP A 157 -7.39 -15.99 -14.27
C TRP A 157 -6.72 -15.22 -13.12
N ALA A 158 -5.46 -15.48 -12.82
CA ALA A 158 -4.72 -14.82 -11.78
C ALA A 158 -4.56 -13.32 -12.03
N HIS A 159 -4.15 -12.94 -13.25
CA HIS A 159 -4.01 -11.53 -13.63
C HIS A 159 -5.34 -10.78 -13.67
N GLU A 160 -6.44 -11.41 -14.03
CA GLU A 160 -7.78 -10.82 -14.00
C GLU A 160 -8.33 -10.71 -12.58
N SER A 161 -7.97 -11.63 -11.69
CA SER A 161 -8.43 -11.67 -10.30
C SER A 161 -7.63 -10.75 -9.37
N ALA A 162 -6.36 -10.51 -9.64
CA ALA A 162 -5.49 -9.69 -8.78
C ALA A 162 -6.04 -8.26 -8.56
N PRO A 163 -6.51 -7.51 -9.58
CA PRO A 163 -7.11 -6.18 -9.37
C PRO A 163 -8.37 -6.23 -8.50
N VAL A 164 -9.15 -7.32 -8.58
CA VAL A 164 -10.37 -7.47 -7.76
C VAL A 164 -10.01 -7.62 -6.29
N LEU A 165 -9.02 -8.45 -5.96
CA LEU A 165 -8.53 -8.59 -4.59
C LEU A 165 -7.94 -7.27 -4.05
N MET A 166 -7.13 -6.61 -4.85
CA MET A 166 -6.57 -5.31 -4.49
C MET A 166 -7.66 -4.25 -4.28
N GLY A 167 -8.76 -4.32 -5.01
CA GLY A 167 -9.94 -3.47 -4.87
C GLY A 167 -10.64 -3.56 -3.50
N LEU A 168 -10.40 -4.61 -2.72
CA LEU A 168 -10.90 -4.73 -1.35
C LEU A 168 -10.27 -3.70 -0.40
N VAL A 169 -9.03 -3.30 -0.65
CA VAL A 169 -8.31 -2.31 0.18
C VAL A 169 -8.99 -0.94 0.14
N PRO A 170 -9.18 -0.28 -1.02
CA PRO A 170 -9.90 1.00 -1.04
C PRO A 170 -11.35 0.85 -0.57
N GLY A 171 -12.01 -0.26 -0.84
CA GLY A 171 -13.35 -0.55 -0.31
C GLY A 171 -13.39 -0.56 1.22
N PHE A 172 -12.44 -1.24 1.86
CA PHE A 172 -12.28 -1.24 3.32
C PHE A 172 -12.01 0.16 3.87
N VAL A 173 -11.03 0.87 3.29
CA VAL A 173 -10.60 2.20 3.73
C VAL A 173 -11.76 3.21 3.67
N LEU A 174 -12.51 3.21 2.56
CA LEU A 174 -13.68 4.10 2.39
C LEU A 174 -14.80 3.77 3.38
N GLN A 175 -15.11 2.49 3.59
CA GLN A 175 -16.14 2.11 4.54
C GLN A 175 -15.77 2.51 5.96
N ARG A 176 -14.52 2.28 6.37
CA ARG A 176 -14.04 2.71 7.68
C ARG A 176 -14.07 4.23 7.84
N ALA A 177 -13.71 5.00 6.80
CA ALA A 177 -13.69 6.46 6.85
C ALA A 177 -15.08 7.08 6.87
N LEU A 178 -16.08 6.46 6.21
CA LEU A 178 -17.39 7.06 5.95
C LEU A 178 -18.54 6.45 6.77
N ARG A 179 -18.36 5.28 7.37
CA ARG A 179 -19.42 4.58 8.10
C ARG A 179 -19.12 4.54 9.61
N PRO A 180 -19.81 5.35 10.45
CA PRO A 180 -19.73 5.21 11.89
C PRO A 180 -20.09 3.77 12.32
N GLY A 181 -19.29 3.16 13.17
CA GLY A 181 -19.52 1.79 13.66
C GLY A 181 -19.22 0.67 12.66
N PHE A 182 -18.44 0.95 11.61
CA PHE A 182 -17.99 -0.09 10.68
C PHE A 182 -17.20 -1.18 11.42
N ASP A 183 -17.69 -2.43 11.35
CA ASP A 183 -17.06 -3.58 11.99
C ASP A 183 -15.93 -4.14 11.09
N GLU A 184 -14.71 -3.74 11.40
CA GLU A 184 -13.50 -4.16 10.66
C GLU A 184 -13.24 -5.66 10.76
N GLU A 185 -13.52 -6.24 11.93
CA GLU A 185 -13.30 -7.67 12.15
C GLU A 185 -14.36 -8.50 11.40
N ALA A 186 -15.60 -8.03 11.32
CA ALA A 186 -16.62 -8.66 10.48
C ALA A 186 -16.23 -8.61 8.99
N PHE A 187 -15.67 -7.49 8.52
CA PHE A 187 -15.17 -7.38 7.16
C PHE A 187 -14.06 -8.40 6.87
N LEU A 188 -13.07 -8.51 7.77
CA LEU A 188 -11.98 -9.49 7.62
C LEU A 188 -12.49 -10.94 7.69
N ARG A 189 -13.47 -11.25 8.52
CA ARG A 189 -14.10 -12.58 8.55
C ARG A 189 -14.85 -12.87 7.25
N ALA A 190 -15.58 -11.89 6.70
CA ALA A 190 -16.33 -12.06 5.47
C ALA A 190 -15.42 -12.36 4.25
N ILE A 191 -14.21 -11.81 4.19
CA ILE A 191 -13.22 -12.17 3.16
C ILE A 191 -13.03 -13.70 3.12
N GLY A 192 -12.86 -14.35 4.27
CA GLY A 192 -12.65 -15.80 4.34
C GLY A 192 -13.86 -16.66 4.01
N THR A 193 -15.08 -16.07 3.96
CA THR A 193 -16.30 -16.78 3.58
C THR A 193 -16.72 -16.54 2.13
N LEU A 194 -16.31 -15.41 1.56
CA LEU A 194 -16.70 -14.99 0.21
C LEU A 194 -15.64 -15.37 -0.86
N LEU A 195 -14.39 -15.46 -0.47
CA LEU A 195 -13.31 -15.82 -1.40
C LEU A 195 -12.88 -17.27 -1.19
N PRO A 196 -12.37 -17.94 -2.26
CA PRO A 196 -11.82 -19.27 -2.13
C PRO A 196 -10.73 -19.33 -1.06
N ALA A 197 -10.85 -20.34 -0.18
CA ALA A 197 -9.90 -20.70 0.84
C ALA A 197 -9.46 -22.16 0.60
N ASP A 198 -8.37 -22.59 1.24
CA ASP A 198 -7.89 -23.98 1.20
C ASP A 198 -8.87 -24.94 1.89
#